data_23f293af90e8c56835b3f738a19132e8
#
_entry.id   23f293af90e8c56835b3f738a19132e8
#
_cell.length_a   1.000
_cell.length_b   1.000
_cell.length_c   1.000
_cell.angle_alpha   90.00
_cell.angle_beta   90.00
_cell.angle_gamma   90.00
#
_symmetry.space_group_name_H-M   'P 1'
#
loop_
_entity.id
_entity.type
_entity.pdbx_description
1 polymer ?
#
loop_
_entity_poly.entity_id
_entity_poly.type
_entity_poly.pdbx_seq_one_letter_code
_entity_poly.pdbx_strand_id
1 'polypeptide(L)'
;MYKKITLILTCVLCLALVGVSCKKKEQTEKKHTLTEAEMTKAVKDFIQQAEKSVRDGKADFLNNAVDTVALKAAVEKKGSALDLGAGMEIFHGNCAFGDYLCAIEESGGSFRFDTTYVKNGLHHVVLRTYDGNGNFQFEDLQIGFRNGKALIQDAFLYSITSNLSDKIASESTLNVFMTIDNPTEDARNMIMATALCANGEYGKMWKLLNEQRANLQQFTSFYKFYTIGLHECSTDFAGDLEALGADMRFNLYHQLCHAIRTGNAEAAMQHISQLIDYTGDDPIYWVLYAKALTNAKQYQEALAAYNTAKQGMDYIWDIWTGELTCYKRLRDTETFNNCLQAGKFLYGLSDDEIADMGRNF
;
A
#
# COMPACT_ATOMS: atom_id res chain seq x y z
N MET A 1 54.64 -35.95 -23.68
CA MET A 1 53.44 -36.39 -22.94
C MET A 1 53.69 -36.46 -21.42
N TYR A 2 54.88 -36.74 -20.94
CA TYR A 2 55.22 -36.88 -19.51
C TYR A 2 55.22 -35.56 -18.70
N LYS A 3 55.53 -34.42 -19.31
CA LYS A 3 55.55 -33.09 -18.58
C LYS A 3 54.18 -32.55 -18.16
N LYS A 4 53.09 -32.97 -18.80
CA LYS A 4 51.73 -32.53 -18.40
C LYS A 4 51.13 -33.34 -17.24
N ILE A 5 51.57 -34.60 -17.07
CA ILE A 5 51.08 -35.47 -16.00
C ILE A 5 51.71 -35.07 -14.66
N THR A 6 52.99 -34.65 -14.67
CA THR A 6 53.70 -34.22 -13.45
C THR A 6 53.10 -32.91 -12.88
N LEU A 7 52.63 -32.00 -13.74
CA LEU A 7 52.03 -30.73 -13.29
C LEU A 7 50.67 -30.95 -12.62
N ILE A 8 49.89 -31.91 -13.11
CA ILE A 8 48.54 -32.19 -12.54
C ILE A 8 48.67 -32.90 -11.19
N LEU A 9 49.65 -33.79 -11.02
CA LEU A 9 49.91 -34.44 -9.71
C LEU A 9 50.41 -33.45 -8.66
N THR A 10 51.22 -32.45 -9.05
CA THR A 10 51.72 -31.43 -8.12
C THR A 10 50.62 -30.50 -7.66
N CYS A 11 49.67 -30.13 -8.53
CA CYS A 11 48.51 -29.33 -8.14
C CYS A 11 47.53 -30.08 -7.22
N VAL A 12 47.35 -31.38 -7.40
CA VAL A 12 46.49 -32.21 -6.53
C VAL A 12 47.10 -32.38 -5.14
N LEU A 13 48.44 -32.53 -5.04
CA LEU A 13 49.13 -32.63 -3.74
C LEU A 13 49.14 -31.28 -2.98
N CYS A 14 49.24 -30.13 -3.67
CA CYS A 14 49.14 -28.81 -3.03
C CYS A 14 47.73 -28.53 -2.50
N LEU A 15 46.68 -29.03 -3.15
CA LEU A 15 45.30 -28.89 -2.64
C LEU A 15 45.02 -29.81 -1.43
N ALA A 16 45.72 -30.93 -1.29
CA ALA A 16 45.59 -31.82 -0.13
C ALA A 16 46.30 -31.31 1.13
N LEU A 17 47.30 -30.40 0.99
CA LEU A 17 48.06 -29.88 2.14
C LEU A 17 47.48 -28.53 2.66
N VAL A 18 46.58 -27.87 1.93
CA VAL A 18 45.89 -26.66 2.41
C VAL A 18 44.58 -27.02 3.16
N GLY A 19 44.12 -28.28 3.12
CA GLY A 19 42.92 -28.77 3.78
C GLY A 19 43.03 -29.10 5.27
N VAL A 20 44.20 -28.90 5.92
CA VAL A 20 44.44 -29.38 7.31
C VAL A 20 44.79 -28.26 8.28
N SER A 21 44.46 -27.00 8.00
CA SER A 21 44.64 -25.97 9.04
C SER A 21 43.67 -24.82 8.90
N CYS A 22 42.40 -25.10 9.05
CA CYS A 22 41.42 -24.14 9.53
C CYS A 22 40.22 -24.94 10.09
N LYS A 23 40.40 -25.59 11.22
CA LYS A 23 39.29 -25.74 12.17
C LYS A 23 39.00 -24.31 12.68
N LYS A 24 38.31 -23.51 11.88
CA LYS A 24 37.48 -22.43 12.42
C LYS A 24 36.57 -23.14 13.42
N LYS A 25 36.77 -22.87 14.72
CA LYS A 25 35.71 -23.04 15.67
C LYS A 25 34.50 -22.37 15.05
N GLU A 26 33.55 -23.10 14.53
CA GLU A 26 32.18 -22.65 14.45
C GLU A 26 31.81 -22.35 15.91
N GLN A 27 31.99 -21.07 16.27
CA GLN A 27 31.23 -20.50 17.33
C GLN A 27 29.80 -20.63 16.80
N THR A 28 29.12 -21.67 17.24
CA THR A 28 27.66 -21.72 17.24
C THR A 28 27.24 -20.51 18.05
N GLU A 29 27.10 -19.34 17.38
CA GLU A 29 26.35 -18.25 17.94
C GLU A 29 25.01 -18.88 18.32
N LYS A 30 24.77 -19.02 19.63
CA LYS A 30 23.47 -19.36 20.14
C LYS A 30 22.57 -18.29 19.56
N LYS A 31 21.72 -18.66 18.59
CA LYS A 31 20.68 -17.78 18.08
C LYS A 31 19.91 -17.31 19.31
N HIS A 32 20.17 -16.08 19.71
CA HIS A 32 19.43 -15.45 20.81
C HIS A 32 18.00 -15.30 20.31
N THR A 33 17.12 -16.14 20.81
CA THR A 33 15.69 -16.02 20.52
C THR A 33 15.19 -14.83 21.33
N LEU A 34 14.74 -13.79 20.64
CA LEU A 34 14.20 -12.59 21.27
C LEU A 34 13.00 -12.97 22.15
N THR A 35 12.93 -12.38 23.32
CA THR A 35 11.73 -12.40 24.16
C THR A 35 10.63 -11.51 23.51
N GLU A 36 9.39 -11.72 23.90
CA GLU A 36 8.27 -10.91 23.42
C GLU A 36 8.45 -9.41 23.73
N ALA A 37 9.00 -9.09 24.90
CA ALA A 37 9.32 -7.71 25.28
C ALA A 37 10.39 -7.09 24.37
N GLU A 38 11.41 -7.85 23.99
CA GLU A 38 12.47 -7.41 23.05
C GLU A 38 11.90 -7.24 21.65
N MET A 39 11.02 -8.15 21.18
CA MET A 39 10.32 -8.03 19.91
C MET A 39 9.43 -6.79 19.84
N THR A 40 8.63 -6.57 20.88
CA THR A 40 7.77 -5.37 21.00
C THR A 40 8.60 -4.08 20.99
N LYS A 41 9.74 -4.07 21.69
CA LYS A 41 10.65 -2.93 21.67
C LYS A 41 11.23 -2.72 20.28
N ALA A 42 11.68 -3.78 19.60
CA ALA A 42 12.24 -3.69 18.24
C ALA A 42 11.22 -3.15 17.23
N VAL A 43 9.92 -3.50 17.37
CA VAL A 43 8.84 -2.94 16.53
C VAL A 43 8.65 -1.44 16.80
N LYS A 44 8.65 -1.01 18.05
CA LYS A 44 8.57 0.42 18.40
C LYS A 44 9.77 1.21 17.85
N ASP A 45 10.98 0.68 18.03
CA ASP A 45 12.20 1.30 17.52
C ASP A 45 12.18 1.38 15.99
N PHE A 46 11.64 0.36 15.30
CA PHE A 46 11.44 0.34 13.85
C PHE A 46 10.50 1.48 13.42
N ILE A 47 9.32 1.61 14.03
CA ILE A 47 8.34 2.66 13.71
C ILE A 47 8.96 4.05 13.87
N GLN A 48 9.60 4.32 15.01
CA GLN A 48 10.22 5.62 15.28
C GLN A 48 11.32 5.97 14.26
N GLN A 49 12.14 4.99 13.87
CA GLN A 49 13.19 5.19 12.87
C GLN A 49 12.60 5.37 11.46
N ALA A 50 11.55 4.63 11.11
CA ALA A 50 10.85 4.75 9.84
C ALA A 50 10.24 6.15 9.68
N GLU A 51 9.46 6.61 10.66
CA GLU A 51 8.86 7.94 10.64
C GLU A 51 9.93 9.04 10.55
N LYS A 52 10.98 8.92 11.36
CA LYS A 52 12.08 9.91 11.33
C LYS A 52 12.77 9.92 9.97
N SER A 53 13.06 8.75 9.41
CA SER A 53 13.76 8.61 8.12
C SER A 53 12.97 9.29 6.99
N VAL A 54 11.67 9.04 6.89
CA VAL A 54 10.82 9.64 5.86
C VAL A 54 10.70 11.15 6.04
N ARG A 55 10.46 11.65 7.25
CA ARG A 55 10.45 13.10 7.54
C ARG A 55 11.79 13.80 7.20
N ASP A 56 12.90 13.07 7.32
CA ASP A 56 14.24 13.56 6.92
C ASP A 56 14.47 13.42 5.39
N GLY A 57 13.51 12.95 4.60
CA GLY A 57 13.62 12.68 3.16
C GLY A 57 14.56 11.53 2.83
N LYS A 58 14.70 10.53 3.72
CA LYS A 58 15.66 9.42 3.58
C LYS A 58 14.91 8.10 3.41
N ALA A 59 14.87 7.60 2.20
CA ALA A 59 14.23 6.33 1.86
C ALA A 59 14.99 5.08 2.37
N ASP A 60 16.31 5.17 2.50
CA ASP A 60 17.20 4.02 2.71
C ASP A 60 16.84 3.15 3.91
N PHE A 61 16.39 3.75 5.02
CA PHE A 61 16.05 2.98 6.20
C PHE A 61 14.94 1.96 5.90
N LEU A 62 13.83 2.41 5.33
CA LEU A 62 12.68 1.56 5.02
C LEU A 62 12.94 0.61 3.85
N ASN A 63 13.66 1.06 2.82
CA ASN A 63 14.06 0.18 1.72
C ASN A 63 14.92 -0.99 2.23
N ASN A 64 15.83 -0.73 3.19
CA ASN A 64 16.66 -1.76 3.82
C ASN A 64 15.92 -2.55 4.93
N ALA A 65 14.77 -2.09 5.38
CA ALA A 65 13.95 -2.78 6.36
C ALA A 65 13.05 -3.87 5.77
N VAL A 66 12.98 -3.99 4.45
CA VAL A 66 12.30 -5.13 3.80
C VAL A 66 13.19 -6.37 3.88
N ASP A 67 12.67 -7.45 4.46
CA ASP A 67 13.32 -8.76 4.42
C ASP A 67 13.16 -9.39 3.01
N THR A 68 13.98 -8.92 2.08
CA THR A 68 13.93 -9.35 0.67
C THR A 68 14.12 -10.87 0.52
N VAL A 69 14.81 -11.53 1.45
CA VAL A 69 14.99 -13.00 1.42
C VAL A 69 13.68 -13.69 1.79
N ALA A 70 13.02 -13.26 2.87
CA ALA A 70 11.74 -13.83 3.29
C ALA A 70 10.64 -13.54 2.26
N LEU A 71 10.54 -12.29 1.79
CA LEU A 71 9.57 -11.89 0.78
C LEU A 71 9.78 -12.64 -0.54
N LYS A 72 11.02 -12.74 -1.03
CA LYS A 72 11.33 -13.52 -2.24
C LYS A 72 10.91 -14.99 -2.08
N ALA A 73 11.22 -15.61 -0.96
CA ALA A 73 10.81 -17.00 -0.70
C ALA A 73 9.27 -17.14 -0.63
N ALA A 74 8.55 -16.15 -0.12
CA ALA A 74 7.08 -16.13 -0.13
C ALA A 74 6.52 -16.05 -1.56
N VAL A 75 7.10 -15.17 -2.40
CA VAL A 75 6.72 -15.00 -3.82
C VAL A 75 7.00 -16.28 -4.63
N GLU A 76 8.17 -16.91 -4.45
CA GLU A 76 8.55 -18.14 -5.14
C GLU A 76 7.62 -19.32 -4.82
N LYS A 77 7.14 -19.41 -3.58
CA LYS A 77 6.13 -20.42 -3.18
C LYS A 77 4.81 -20.29 -3.93
N LYS A 78 4.51 -19.13 -4.50
CA LYS A 78 3.30 -18.89 -5.31
C LYS A 78 3.49 -19.29 -6.77
N GLY A 79 4.63 -19.88 -7.14
CA GLY A 79 4.92 -20.31 -8.52
C GLY A 79 5.24 -19.15 -9.48
N SER A 80 5.78 -18.05 -8.98
CA SER A 80 6.09 -16.87 -9.78
C SER A 80 7.32 -17.06 -10.67
N ALA A 81 7.32 -16.34 -11.79
CA ALA A 81 8.43 -16.30 -12.75
C ALA A 81 9.44 -15.17 -12.43
N LEU A 82 9.88 -15.06 -11.16
CA LEU A 82 10.82 -14.01 -10.73
C LEU A 82 12.18 -14.04 -11.46
N ASP A 83 12.60 -15.22 -11.92
CA ASP A 83 13.91 -15.39 -12.57
C ASP A 83 13.95 -14.82 -14.00
N LEU A 84 12.83 -14.30 -14.51
CA LEU A 84 12.76 -13.67 -15.84
C LEU A 84 12.83 -12.15 -15.66
N GLY A 85 13.99 -11.55 -15.79
CA GLY A 85 14.32 -10.11 -15.82
C GLY A 85 13.26 -9.13 -15.28
N ALA A 86 12.13 -8.98 -15.98
CA ALA A 86 11.02 -8.11 -15.60
C ALA A 86 10.37 -8.48 -14.23
N GLY A 87 10.38 -9.76 -13.83
CA GLY A 87 9.88 -10.18 -12.52
C GLY A 87 10.73 -9.62 -11.38
N MET A 88 12.05 -9.53 -11.56
CA MET A 88 12.95 -8.94 -10.58
C MET A 88 12.78 -7.42 -10.48
N GLU A 89 12.49 -6.73 -11.57
CA GLU A 89 12.19 -5.28 -11.55
C GLU A 89 10.90 -5.01 -10.75
N ILE A 90 9.85 -5.80 -10.99
CA ILE A 90 8.60 -5.73 -10.21
C ILE A 90 8.88 -6.01 -8.72
N PHE A 91 9.68 -7.02 -8.40
CA PHE A 91 10.06 -7.35 -7.03
C PHE A 91 10.77 -6.18 -6.35
N HIS A 92 11.81 -5.63 -6.97
CA HIS A 92 12.57 -4.51 -6.42
C HIS A 92 11.72 -3.24 -6.28
N GLY A 93 10.86 -2.93 -7.26
CA GLY A 93 9.95 -1.81 -7.19
C GLY A 93 8.98 -1.90 -5.99
N ASN A 94 8.46 -3.10 -5.72
CA ASN A 94 7.58 -3.33 -4.56
C ASN A 94 8.33 -3.40 -3.22
N CYS A 95 9.67 -3.52 -3.20
CA CYS A 95 10.49 -3.44 -1.99
C CYS A 95 10.88 -2.00 -1.62
N ALA A 96 10.63 -1.01 -2.47
CA ALA A 96 11.02 0.39 -2.30
C ALA A 96 10.04 1.16 -1.39
N PHE A 97 9.75 0.63 -0.19
CA PHE A 97 8.80 1.25 0.76
C PHE A 97 9.21 2.66 1.19
N GLY A 98 10.50 2.90 1.35
CA GLY A 98 11.02 4.22 1.73
C GLY A 98 10.81 5.25 0.63
N ASP A 99 11.11 4.90 -0.61
CA ASP A 99 10.88 5.79 -1.76
C ASP A 99 9.39 6.11 -1.92
N TYR A 100 8.53 5.11 -1.74
CA TYR A 100 7.07 5.28 -1.79
C TYR A 100 6.57 6.27 -0.72
N LEU A 101 6.99 6.11 0.55
CA LEU A 101 6.54 7.01 1.62
C LEU A 101 7.14 8.42 1.50
N CYS A 102 8.40 8.54 1.05
CA CYS A 102 8.98 9.86 0.76
C CYS A 102 8.22 10.56 -0.37
N ALA A 103 7.85 9.86 -1.45
CA ALA A 103 7.07 10.44 -2.53
C ALA A 103 5.65 10.89 -2.07
N ILE A 104 5.03 10.16 -1.14
CA ILE A 104 3.76 10.58 -0.52
C ILE A 104 3.93 11.91 0.23
N GLU A 105 4.94 12.03 1.10
CA GLU A 105 5.23 13.25 1.84
C GLU A 105 5.54 14.43 0.89
N GLU A 106 6.37 14.21 -0.12
CA GLU A 106 6.73 15.21 -1.13
C GLU A 106 5.51 15.70 -1.94
N SER A 107 4.51 14.84 -2.16
CA SER A 107 3.27 15.20 -2.85
C SER A 107 2.25 15.91 -1.96
N GLY A 108 2.57 16.18 -0.69
CA GLY A 108 1.65 16.78 0.28
C GLY A 108 0.64 15.77 0.87
N GLY A 109 0.93 14.50 0.71
CA GLY A 109 0.22 13.42 1.38
C GLY A 109 0.68 13.23 2.83
N SER A 110 0.30 12.12 3.43
CA SER A 110 0.73 11.75 4.78
C SER A 110 0.73 10.24 4.96
N PHE A 111 1.51 9.78 5.92
CA PHE A 111 1.49 8.39 6.35
C PHE A 111 1.48 8.31 7.88
N ARG A 112 1.09 7.16 8.41
CA ARG A 112 1.11 6.89 9.84
C ARG A 112 1.20 5.39 10.09
N PHE A 113 1.99 5.01 11.09
CA PHE A 113 1.93 3.66 11.66
C PHE A 113 0.93 3.68 12.83
N ASP A 114 -0.29 3.18 12.60
CA ASP A 114 -1.41 3.37 13.50
C ASP A 114 -1.43 2.41 14.67
N THR A 115 -1.46 1.11 14.40
CA THR A 115 -1.59 0.11 15.45
C THR A 115 -0.60 -1.03 15.28
N THR A 116 -0.27 -1.67 16.39
CA THR A 116 0.56 -2.87 16.43
C THR A 116 -0.16 -3.98 17.18
N TYR A 117 -0.10 -5.20 16.65
CA TYR A 117 -0.70 -6.35 17.30
C TYR A 117 0.06 -7.64 16.98
N VAL A 118 -0.25 -8.73 17.71
CA VAL A 118 0.30 -10.05 17.44
C VAL A 118 -0.83 -10.98 17.01
N LYS A 119 -0.64 -11.65 15.87
CA LYS A 119 -1.59 -12.65 15.34
C LYS A 119 -0.83 -13.87 14.87
N ASN A 120 -1.23 -15.05 15.33
CA ASN A 120 -0.57 -16.34 14.99
C ASN A 120 0.94 -16.34 15.25
N GLY A 121 1.41 -15.62 16.28
CA GLY A 121 2.83 -15.51 16.62
C GLY A 121 3.63 -14.56 15.73
N LEU A 122 3.00 -13.84 14.81
CA LEU A 122 3.62 -12.79 14.00
C LEU A 122 3.25 -11.41 14.54
N HIS A 123 4.21 -10.52 14.56
CA HIS A 123 3.96 -9.11 14.84
C HIS A 123 3.44 -8.41 13.59
N HIS A 124 2.49 -7.53 13.78
CA HIS A 124 1.86 -6.75 12.74
C HIS A 124 1.93 -5.26 13.06
N VAL A 125 2.08 -4.44 12.03
CA VAL A 125 2.04 -2.98 12.11
C VAL A 125 1.13 -2.50 10.99
N VAL A 126 0.06 -1.80 11.34
CA VAL A 126 -0.82 -1.20 10.34
C VAL A 126 -0.25 0.15 9.91
N LEU A 127 0.01 0.27 8.62
CA LEU A 127 0.43 1.49 7.94
C LEU A 127 -0.77 2.07 7.20
N ARG A 128 -1.11 3.32 7.49
CA ARG A 128 -2.00 4.12 6.67
C ARG A 128 -1.17 5.04 5.78
N THR A 129 -1.52 5.13 4.51
CA THR A 129 -1.01 6.12 3.57
C THR A 129 -2.14 6.96 3.00
N TYR A 130 -1.84 8.22 2.69
CA TYR A 130 -2.72 9.17 2.04
C TYR A 130 -1.90 9.97 1.03
N ASP A 131 -2.30 9.97 -0.25
CA ASP A 131 -1.46 10.47 -1.35
C ASP A 131 -1.61 11.97 -1.66
N GLY A 132 -2.33 12.71 -0.84
CA GLY A 132 -2.62 14.13 -1.07
C GLY A 132 -3.70 14.41 -2.13
N ASN A 133 -4.12 13.41 -2.90
CA ASN A 133 -5.14 13.52 -3.95
C ASN A 133 -6.48 12.87 -3.56
N GLY A 134 -6.64 12.50 -2.31
CA GLY A 134 -7.87 11.92 -1.79
C GLY A 134 -7.87 10.39 -1.71
N ASN A 135 -6.82 9.73 -2.18
CA ASN A 135 -6.70 8.28 -2.03
C ASN A 135 -6.01 7.95 -0.72
N PHE A 136 -6.61 7.06 0.03
CA PHE A 136 -6.03 6.50 1.25
C PHE A 136 -5.91 4.99 1.11
N GLN A 137 -4.97 4.39 1.82
CA GLN A 137 -4.80 2.94 1.86
C GLN A 137 -4.38 2.50 3.25
N PHE A 138 -4.71 1.26 3.57
CA PHE A 138 -4.21 0.57 4.74
C PHE A 138 -3.43 -0.66 4.30
N GLU A 139 -2.29 -0.86 4.93
CA GLU A 139 -1.39 -1.99 4.72
C GLU A 139 -1.05 -2.59 6.07
N ASP A 140 -1.29 -3.89 6.23
CA ASP A 140 -0.99 -4.62 7.44
C ASP A 140 0.37 -5.31 7.27
N LEU A 141 1.43 -4.66 7.73
CA LEU A 141 2.80 -5.11 7.60
C LEU A 141 3.07 -6.29 8.55
N GLN A 142 3.53 -7.40 8.01
CA GLN A 142 3.99 -8.55 8.78
C GLN A 142 5.46 -8.36 9.15
N ILE A 143 5.76 -8.32 10.43
CA ILE A 143 7.09 -8.03 10.94
C ILE A 143 7.77 -9.30 11.44
N GLY A 144 8.91 -9.62 10.86
CA GLY A 144 9.83 -10.63 11.36
C GLY A 144 11.06 -10.02 12.03
N PHE A 145 11.92 -10.88 12.56
CA PHE A 145 13.11 -10.43 13.29
C PHE A 145 14.36 -11.14 12.77
N ARG A 146 15.39 -10.34 12.46
CA ARG A 146 16.71 -10.85 12.08
C ARG A 146 17.79 -10.06 12.81
N ASN A 147 18.67 -10.75 13.54
CA ASN A 147 19.75 -10.13 14.33
C ASN A 147 19.24 -9.03 15.28
N GLY A 148 18.09 -9.27 15.92
CA GLY A 148 17.46 -8.33 16.86
C GLY A 148 16.76 -7.13 16.22
N LYS A 149 16.69 -7.04 14.89
CA LYS A 149 16.02 -5.96 14.17
C LYS A 149 14.67 -6.43 13.62
N ALA A 150 13.67 -5.55 13.70
CA ALA A 150 12.39 -5.74 13.04
C ALA A 150 12.53 -5.47 11.53
N LEU A 151 11.96 -6.37 10.70
CA LEU A 151 11.98 -6.30 9.24
C LEU A 151 10.60 -6.62 8.69
N ILE A 152 10.21 -5.95 7.61
CA ILE A 152 8.97 -6.23 6.87
C ILE A 152 9.18 -7.53 6.07
N GLN A 153 8.41 -8.57 6.35
CA GLN A 153 8.48 -9.86 5.64
C GLN A 153 7.41 -9.99 4.55
N ASP A 154 6.26 -9.38 4.76
CA ASP A 154 5.13 -9.31 3.83
C ASP A 154 4.19 -8.18 4.28
N ALA A 155 3.16 -7.88 3.50
CA ALA A 155 2.10 -6.94 3.87
C ALA A 155 0.77 -7.40 3.30
N PHE A 156 -0.33 -7.28 4.07
CA PHE A 156 -1.67 -7.45 3.52
C PHE A 156 -2.22 -6.10 3.05
N LEU A 157 -2.60 -6.01 1.79
CA LEU A 157 -3.05 -4.80 1.12
C LEU A 157 -4.59 -4.77 1.12
N TYR A 158 -5.20 -3.85 1.89
CA TYR A 158 -6.65 -3.79 2.08
C TYR A 158 -7.39 -3.51 0.76
N SER A 159 -6.81 -2.69 -0.12
CA SER A 159 -7.42 -2.27 -1.38
C SER A 159 -7.53 -3.39 -2.43
N ILE A 160 -6.79 -4.49 -2.29
CA ILE A 160 -6.77 -5.61 -3.23
C ILE A 160 -6.94 -6.98 -2.59
N THR A 161 -7.29 -7.05 -1.30
CA THR A 161 -7.49 -8.30 -0.54
C THR A 161 -6.39 -9.34 -0.70
N SER A 162 -5.14 -8.92 -0.76
CA SER A 162 -4.02 -9.78 -1.10
C SER A 162 -2.76 -9.41 -0.33
N ASN A 163 -1.87 -10.37 -0.10
CA ASN A 163 -0.56 -10.04 0.40
C ASN A 163 0.32 -9.43 -0.70
N LEU A 164 1.34 -8.68 -0.31
CA LEU A 164 2.35 -8.12 -1.20
C LEU A 164 3.05 -9.22 -1.99
N SER A 165 3.36 -10.35 -1.36
CA SER A 165 3.94 -11.52 -2.02
C SER A 165 3.03 -12.10 -3.11
N ASP A 166 1.71 -12.15 -2.90
CA ASP A 166 0.73 -12.57 -3.93
C ASP A 166 0.66 -11.57 -5.08
N LYS A 167 0.66 -10.26 -4.76
CA LYS A 167 0.68 -9.18 -5.75
C LYS A 167 1.90 -9.30 -6.66
N ILE A 168 3.11 -9.39 -6.07
CA ILE A 168 4.36 -9.52 -6.84
C ILE A 168 4.34 -10.78 -7.73
N ALA A 169 3.92 -11.92 -7.19
CA ALA A 169 3.84 -13.16 -7.93
C ALA A 169 2.88 -13.05 -9.13
N SER A 170 1.70 -12.49 -8.91
CA SER A 170 0.67 -12.30 -9.94
C SER A 170 1.12 -11.32 -11.03
N GLU A 171 1.67 -10.16 -10.65
CA GLU A 171 2.15 -9.14 -11.60
C GLU A 171 3.32 -9.66 -12.42
N SER A 172 4.27 -10.38 -11.80
CA SER A 172 5.40 -11.01 -12.50
C SER A 172 4.92 -12.04 -13.51
N THR A 173 3.96 -12.88 -13.12
CA THR A 173 3.37 -13.91 -13.98
C THR A 173 2.62 -13.26 -15.17
N LEU A 174 1.79 -12.24 -14.92
CA LEU A 174 1.05 -11.55 -15.96
C LEU A 174 1.99 -10.84 -16.94
N ASN A 175 3.08 -10.24 -16.43
CA ASN A 175 4.10 -9.60 -17.29
C ASN A 175 4.76 -10.62 -18.23
N VAL A 176 5.10 -11.81 -17.74
CA VAL A 176 5.60 -12.90 -18.61
C VAL A 176 4.59 -13.26 -19.69
N PHE A 177 3.30 -13.38 -19.34
CA PHE A 177 2.26 -13.69 -20.34
C PHE A 177 2.10 -12.61 -21.41
N MET A 178 2.42 -11.35 -21.11
CA MET A 178 2.43 -10.27 -22.13
C MET A 178 3.58 -10.40 -23.14
N THR A 179 4.61 -11.18 -22.82
CA THR A 179 5.81 -11.33 -23.67
C THR A 179 5.85 -12.63 -24.47
N ILE A 180 4.94 -13.58 -24.23
CA ILE A 180 4.88 -14.85 -24.95
C ILE A 180 3.81 -14.86 -26.05
N ASP A 181 4.07 -15.61 -27.11
CA ASP A 181 3.18 -15.64 -28.31
C ASP A 181 1.79 -16.23 -28.04
N ASN A 182 1.66 -17.14 -27.07
CA ASN A 182 0.40 -17.81 -26.76
C ASN A 182 0.11 -17.82 -25.24
N PRO A 183 -0.34 -16.69 -24.66
CA PRO A 183 -0.75 -16.65 -23.26
C PRO A 183 -2.03 -17.49 -23.03
N THR A 184 -2.26 -17.92 -21.79
CA THR A 184 -3.51 -18.59 -21.42
C THR A 184 -4.72 -17.68 -21.68
N GLU A 185 -5.92 -18.28 -21.81
CA GLU A 185 -7.15 -17.51 -22.01
C GLU A 185 -7.38 -16.52 -20.86
N ASP A 186 -7.18 -16.95 -19.62
CA ASP A 186 -7.33 -16.11 -18.43
C ASP A 186 -6.34 -14.93 -18.45
N ALA A 187 -5.08 -15.16 -18.84
CA ALA A 187 -4.09 -14.09 -18.98
C ALA A 187 -4.50 -13.09 -20.09
N ARG A 188 -5.00 -13.58 -21.24
CA ARG A 188 -5.54 -12.71 -22.31
C ARG A 188 -6.71 -11.86 -21.81
N ASN A 189 -7.61 -12.44 -21.03
CA ASN A 189 -8.75 -11.73 -20.48
C ASN A 189 -8.30 -10.64 -19.47
N MET A 190 -7.28 -10.91 -18.64
CA MET A 190 -6.72 -9.89 -17.75
C MET A 190 -6.00 -8.77 -18.50
N ILE A 191 -5.24 -9.10 -19.55
CA ILE A 191 -4.60 -8.10 -20.45
C ILE A 191 -5.69 -7.24 -21.11
N MET A 192 -6.77 -7.87 -21.60
CA MET A 192 -7.91 -7.15 -22.17
C MET A 192 -8.59 -6.24 -21.14
N ALA A 193 -8.82 -6.70 -19.91
CA ALA A 193 -9.38 -5.88 -18.85
C ALA A 193 -8.51 -4.65 -18.56
N THR A 194 -7.18 -4.82 -18.56
CA THR A 194 -6.22 -3.71 -18.41
C THR A 194 -6.36 -2.68 -19.54
N ALA A 195 -6.44 -3.15 -20.79
CA ALA A 195 -6.59 -2.26 -21.96
C ALA A 195 -7.95 -1.52 -21.93
N LEU A 196 -9.04 -2.21 -21.58
CA LEU A 196 -10.37 -1.59 -21.46
C LEU A 196 -10.38 -0.52 -20.35
N CYS A 197 -9.75 -0.79 -19.21
CA CYS A 197 -9.59 0.19 -18.14
C CYS A 197 -8.83 1.43 -18.61
N ALA A 198 -7.68 1.24 -19.27
CA ALA A 198 -6.85 2.34 -19.78
C ALA A 198 -7.58 3.21 -20.81
N ASN A 199 -8.50 2.62 -21.58
CA ASN A 199 -9.34 3.33 -22.55
C ASN A 199 -10.62 3.94 -21.96
N GLY A 200 -10.86 3.80 -20.63
CA GLY A 200 -12.09 4.28 -19.98
C GLY A 200 -13.34 3.46 -20.32
N GLU A 201 -13.18 2.26 -20.92
CA GLU A 201 -14.29 1.40 -21.31
C GLU A 201 -14.79 0.54 -20.14
N TYR A 202 -15.10 1.18 -19.00
CA TYR A 202 -15.41 0.51 -17.72
C TYR A 202 -16.58 -0.47 -17.81
N GLY A 203 -17.62 -0.17 -18.62
CA GLY A 203 -18.75 -1.07 -18.80
C GLY A 203 -18.38 -2.39 -19.46
N LYS A 204 -17.51 -2.37 -20.48
CA LYS A 204 -17.02 -3.59 -21.12
C LYS A 204 -16.08 -4.37 -20.21
N MET A 205 -15.20 -3.66 -19.50
CA MET A 205 -14.32 -4.24 -18.50
C MET A 205 -15.13 -4.95 -17.40
N TRP A 206 -16.13 -4.28 -16.86
CA TRP A 206 -17.02 -4.81 -15.81
C TRP A 206 -17.74 -6.09 -16.26
N LYS A 207 -18.27 -6.09 -17.48
CA LYS A 207 -18.91 -7.27 -18.07
C LYS A 207 -17.95 -8.44 -18.16
N LEU A 208 -16.76 -8.22 -18.74
CA LEU A 208 -15.70 -9.24 -18.88
C LEU A 208 -15.31 -9.83 -17.52
N LEU A 209 -15.06 -8.97 -16.51
CA LEU A 209 -14.63 -9.40 -15.18
C LEU A 209 -15.73 -10.21 -14.45
N ASN A 210 -17.01 -9.84 -14.62
CA ASN A 210 -18.12 -10.60 -14.04
C ASN A 210 -18.31 -11.97 -14.71
N GLU A 211 -18.25 -12.02 -16.04
CA GLU A 211 -18.41 -13.27 -16.79
C GLU A 211 -17.28 -14.27 -16.51
N GLN A 212 -16.07 -13.77 -16.25
CA GLN A 212 -14.87 -14.58 -16.04
C GLN A 212 -14.37 -14.59 -14.59
N ARG A 213 -15.19 -14.12 -13.64
CA ARG A 213 -14.79 -13.88 -12.23
C ARG A 213 -14.06 -15.07 -11.60
N ALA A 214 -14.63 -16.26 -11.69
CA ALA A 214 -14.08 -17.47 -11.06
C ALA A 214 -12.66 -17.81 -11.55
N ASN A 215 -12.36 -17.52 -12.82
CA ASN A 215 -11.06 -17.77 -13.44
C ASN A 215 -10.06 -16.67 -13.17
N LEU A 216 -10.53 -15.40 -13.09
CA LEU A 216 -9.66 -14.23 -13.01
C LEU A 216 -9.28 -13.83 -11.58
N GLN A 217 -10.01 -14.28 -10.56
CA GLN A 217 -9.68 -14.01 -9.14
C GLN A 217 -8.30 -14.52 -8.71
N GLN A 218 -7.67 -15.43 -9.46
CA GLN A 218 -6.30 -15.86 -9.25
C GLN A 218 -5.26 -14.74 -9.47
N PHE A 219 -5.62 -13.70 -10.25
CA PHE A 219 -4.78 -12.53 -10.48
C PHE A 219 -5.13 -11.43 -9.48
N THR A 220 -4.14 -10.90 -8.75
CA THR A 220 -4.37 -9.80 -7.80
C THR A 220 -4.85 -8.53 -8.48
N SER A 221 -4.41 -8.27 -9.72
CA SER A 221 -4.88 -7.17 -10.56
C SER A 221 -6.38 -7.25 -10.88
N PHE A 222 -6.99 -8.45 -10.81
CA PHE A 222 -8.44 -8.61 -10.93
C PHE A 222 -9.17 -7.74 -9.90
N TYR A 223 -8.79 -7.79 -8.63
CA TYR A 223 -9.46 -7.03 -7.57
C TYR A 223 -9.37 -5.52 -7.80
N LYS A 224 -8.23 -5.03 -8.28
CA LYS A 224 -8.05 -3.63 -8.66
C LYS A 224 -9.04 -3.19 -9.75
N PHE A 225 -9.13 -3.93 -10.84
CA PHE A 225 -10.03 -3.59 -11.95
C PHE A 225 -11.49 -3.85 -11.62
N TYR A 226 -11.76 -4.94 -10.87
CA TYR A 226 -13.11 -5.25 -10.42
C TYR A 226 -13.68 -4.13 -9.54
N THR A 227 -12.90 -3.60 -8.61
CA THR A 227 -13.36 -2.49 -7.75
C THR A 227 -13.58 -1.20 -8.52
N ILE A 228 -12.78 -0.90 -9.54
CA ILE A 228 -13.08 0.22 -10.45
C ILE A 228 -14.44 0.02 -11.12
N GLY A 229 -14.67 -1.15 -11.72
CA GLY A 229 -15.95 -1.49 -12.35
C GLY A 229 -17.12 -1.50 -11.37
N LEU A 230 -16.89 -2.01 -10.16
CA LEU A 230 -17.86 -2.01 -9.07
C LEU A 230 -18.33 -0.58 -8.73
N HIS A 231 -17.39 0.35 -8.60
CA HIS A 231 -17.72 1.73 -8.31
C HIS A 231 -18.37 2.49 -9.48
N GLU A 232 -18.02 2.17 -10.73
CA GLU A 232 -18.46 2.90 -11.91
C GLU A 232 -19.72 2.30 -12.56
N CYS A 233 -19.94 0.98 -12.42
CA CYS A 233 -20.92 0.27 -13.24
C CYS A 233 -21.91 -0.59 -12.46
N SER A 234 -21.64 -0.94 -11.18
CA SER A 234 -22.54 -1.79 -10.42
C SER A 234 -23.84 -1.07 -10.08
N THR A 235 -24.95 -1.81 -10.21
CA THR A 235 -26.28 -1.39 -9.75
C THR A 235 -26.64 -1.99 -8.38
N ASP A 236 -25.88 -2.98 -7.92
CA ASP A 236 -26.00 -3.62 -6.60
C ASP A 236 -24.60 -3.74 -5.98
N PHE A 237 -24.05 -2.61 -5.53
CA PHE A 237 -22.69 -2.54 -5.00
C PHE A 237 -22.44 -3.53 -3.87
N ALA A 238 -23.36 -3.65 -2.93
CA ALA A 238 -23.20 -4.50 -1.75
C ALA A 238 -23.21 -5.98 -2.13
N GLY A 239 -24.15 -6.41 -2.98
CA GLY A 239 -24.26 -7.78 -3.45
C GLY A 239 -23.06 -8.20 -4.31
N ASP A 240 -22.62 -7.33 -5.22
CA ASP A 240 -21.46 -7.59 -6.08
C ASP A 240 -20.15 -7.67 -5.25
N LEU A 241 -20.00 -6.83 -4.21
CA LEU A 241 -18.87 -6.85 -3.31
C LEU A 241 -18.85 -8.13 -2.45
N GLU A 242 -20.00 -8.53 -1.88
CA GLU A 242 -20.14 -9.76 -1.10
C GLU A 242 -19.83 -11.00 -1.95
N ALA A 243 -20.29 -11.00 -3.20
CA ALA A 243 -20.06 -12.09 -4.15
C ALA A 243 -18.58 -12.34 -4.49
N LEU A 244 -17.67 -11.42 -4.15
CA LEU A 244 -16.23 -11.65 -4.26
C LEU A 244 -15.70 -12.65 -3.24
N GLY A 245 -16.36 -12.80 -2.08
CA GLY A 245 -15.88 -13.63 -0.97
C GLY A 245 -14.52 -13.16 -0.41
N ALA A 246 -14.24 -11.85 -0.51
CA ALA A 246 -12.98 -11.26 -0.12
C ALA A 246 -12.84 -11.10 1.42
N ASP A 247 -11.64 -10.74 1.88
CA ASP A 247 -11.39 -10.45 3.30
C ASP A 247 -12.29 -9.31 3.80
N MET A 248 -12.71 -9.38 5.07
CA MET A 248 -13.60 -8.38 5.67
C MET A 248 -12.99 -6.96 5.62
N ARG A 249 -11.68 -6.81 5.77
CA ARG A 249 -10.97 -5.52 5.71
C ARG A 249 -11.10 -4.88 4.33
N PHE A 250 -10.99 -5.68 3.27
CA PHE A 250 -11.24 -5.25 1.89
C PHE A 250 -12.68 -4.79 1.71
N ASN A 251 -13.65 -5.58 2.20
CA ASN A 251 -15.07 -5.24 2.09
C ASN A 251 -15.36 -3.91 2.80
N LEU A 252 -14.92 -3.74 4.04
CA LEU A 252 -15.12 -2.51 4.82
C LEU A 252 -14.45 -1.30 4.17
N TYR A 253 -13.23 -1.47 3.63
CA TYR A 253 -12.53 -0.41 2.91
C TYR A 253 -13.35 0.07 1.70
N HIS A 254 -13.82 -0.83 0.85
CA HIS A 254 -14.59 -0.46 -0.34
C HIS A 254 -16.00 0.04 -0.04
N GLN A 255 -16.65 -0.47 1.01
CA GLN A 255 -17.91 0.05 1.51
C GLN A 255 -17.77 1.49 2.01
N LEU A 256 -16.68 1.80 2.73
CA LEU A 256 -16.39 3.17 3.14
C LEU A 256 -16.16 4.08 1.93
N CYS A 257 -15.35 3.67 0.96
CA CYS A 257 -15.13 4.43 -0.28
C CYS A 257 -16.45 4.70 -1.01
N HIS A 258 -17.34 3.72 -1.10
CA HIS A 258 -18.66 3.88 -1.70
C HIS A 258 -19.56 4.84 -0.93
N ALA A 259 -19.60 4.72 0.39
CA ALA A 259 -20.38 5.60 1.27
C ALA A 259 -19.93 7.07 1.15
N ILE A 260 -18.62 7.31 1.09
CA ILE A 260 -18.05 8.65 0.85
C ILE A 260 -18.52 9.18 -0.51
N ARG A 261 -18.39 8.41 -1.57
CA ARG A 261 -18.72 8.82 -2.94
C ARG A 261 -20.21 9.14 -3.10
N THR A 262 -21.07 8.34 -2.49
CA THR A 262 -22.53 8.51 -2.56
C THR A 262 -23.08 9.54 -1.57
N GLY A 263 -22.23 10.07 -0.68
CA GLY A 263 -22.65 10.98 0.39
C GLY A 263 -23.52 10.31 1.46
N ASN A 264 -23.35 9.01 1.67
CA ASN A 264 -24.03 8.30 2.76
C ASN A 264 -23.19 8.40 4.04
N ALA A 265 -23.30 9.54 4.74
CA ALA A 265 -22.51 9.83 5.92
C ALA A 265 -22.77 8.86 7.08
N GLU A 266 -23.99 8.35 7.24
CA GLU A 266 -24.33 7.34 8.28
C GLU A 266 -23.58 6.03 8.01
N ALA A 267 -23.65 5.52 6.78
CA ALA A 267 -22.90 4.32 6.40
C ALA A 267 -21.40 4.53 6.50
N ALA A 268 -20.88 5.71 6.11
CA ALA A 268 -19.46 6.02 6.24
C ALA A 268 -19.00 5.92 7.71
N MET A 269 -19.73 6.52 8.65
CA MET A 269 -19.41 6.44 10.08
C MET A 269 -19.50 5.01 10.62
N GLN A 270 -20.48 4.23 10.16
CA GLN A 270 -20.62 2.81 10.54
C GLN A 270 -19.40 1.99 10.09
N HIS A 271 -18.96 2.17 8.83
CA HIS A 271 -17.79 1.44 8.29
C HIS A 271 -16.48 1.91 8.94
N ILE A 272 -16.34 3.21 9.24
CA ILE A 272 -15.21 3.75 10.01
C ILE A 272 -15.14 3.06 11.38
N SER A 273 -16.26 2.99 12.11
CA SER A 273 -16.29 2.34 13.43
C SER A 273 -15.84 0.88 13.40
N GLN A 274 -16.15 0.16 12.33
CA GLN A 274 -15.71 -1.22 12.15
C GLN A 274 -14.24 -1.31 11.70
N LEU A 275 -13.75 -0.37 10.87
CA LEU A 275 -12.36 -0.35 10.43
C LEU A 275 -11.39 -0.04 11.58
N ILE A 276 -11.79 0.80 12.53
CA ILE A 276 -10.99 1.13 13.73
C ILE A 276 -10.56 -0.12 14.49
N ASP A 277 -11.38 -1.17 14.53
CA ASP A 277 -11.04 -2.45 15.16
C ASP A 277 -9.81 -3.14 14.50
N TYR A 278 -9.54 -2.83 13.22
CA TYR A 278 -8.42 -3.41 12.47
C TYR A 278 -7.22 -2.48 12.36
N THR A 279 -7.46 -1.17 12.31
CA THR A 279 -6.45 -0.18 11.95
C THR A 279 -6.04 0.73 13.10
N GLY A 280 -6.85 0.80 14.15
CA GLY A 280 -6.71 1.80 15.21
C GLY A 280 -7.44 3.11 14.87
N ASP A 281 -7.45 4.03 15.84
CA ASP A 281 -8.10 5.33 15.72
C ASP A 281 -7.15 6.34 15.03
N ASP A 282 -7.40 6.62 13.74
CA ASP A 282 -6.64 7.57 12.93
C ASP A 282 -7.47 8.83 12.65
N PRO A 283 -6.92 10.03 12.85
CA PRO A 283 -7.58 11.28 12.49
C PRO A 283 -8.05 11.38 11.03
N ILE A 284 -7.46 10.61 10.10
CA ILE A 284 -7.88 10.53 8.70
C ILE A 284 -9.37 10.15 8.57
N TYR A 285 -9.90 9.36 9.49
CA TYR A 285 -11.31 8.98 9.48
C TYR A 285 -12.26 10.17 9.58
N TRP A 286 -11.86 11.22 10.30
CA TRP A 286 -12.62 12.46 10.36
C TRP A 286 -12.59 13.21 9.03
N VAL A 287 -11.47 13.15 8.28
CA VAL A 287 -11.41 13.70 6.91
C VAL A 287 -12.34 12.92 5.98
N LEU A 288 -12.31 11.58 6.03
CA LEU A 288 -13.17 10.74 5.22
C LEU A 288 -14.66 10.94 5.54
N TYR A 289 -14.98 11.06 6.80
CA TYR A 289 -16.34 11.37 7.24
C TYR A 289 -16.79 12.75 6.77
N ALA A 290 -15.93 13.77 6.89
CA ALA A 290 -16.21 15.11 6.39
C ALA A 290 -16.44 15.12 4.87
N LYS A 291 -15.70 14.31 4.10
CA LYS A 291 -15.95 14.13 2.65
C LYS A 291 -17.32 13.55 2.38
N ALA A 292 -17.73 12.52 3.14
CA ALA A 292 -19.08 11.95 3.02
C ALA A 292 -20.16 12.98 3.34
N LEU A 293 -20.01 13.77 4.40
CA LEU A 293 -20.90 14.86 4.77
C LEU A 293 -20.94 15.95 3.70
N THR A 294 -19.80 16.32 3.12
CA THR A 294 -19.72 17.31 2.02
C THR A 294 -20.52 16.82 0.80
N ASN A 295 -20.37 15.54 0.43
CA ASN A 295 -21.13 14.93 -0.66
C ASN A 295 -22.62 14.82 -0.34
N ALA A 296 -22.98 14.63 0.95
CA ALA A 296 -24.35 14.70 1.45
C ALA A 296 -24.92 16.14 1.51
N LYS A 297 -24.11 17.16 1.19
CA LYS A 297 -24.43 18.59 1.32
C LYS A 297 -24.67 19.06 2.76
N GLN A 298 -24.16 18.34 3.74
CA GLN A 298 -24.20 18.66 5.17
C GLN A 298 -22.93 19.46 5.56
N TYR A 299 -22.84 20.68 5.03
CA TYR A 299 -21.60 21.45 5.02
C TYR A 299 -21.17 21.95 6.41
N GLN A 300 -22.11 22.23 7.33
CA GLN A 300 -21.77 22.65 8.69
C GLN A 300 -21.17 21.49 9.50
N GLU A 301 -21.77 20.32 9.38
CA GLU A 301 -21.30 19.09 10.00
C GLU A 301 -19.95 18.66 9.40
N ALA A 302 -19.77 18.83 8.08
CA ALA A 302 -18.49 18.58 7.42
C ALA A 302 -17.37 19.47 7.98
N LEU A 303 -17.63 20.78 8.17
CA LEU A 303 -16.66 21.70 8.80
C LEU A 303 -16.31 21.27 10.22
N ALA A 304 -17.28 20.81 11.01
CA ALA A 304 -17.03 20.29 12.36
C ALA A 304 -16.11 19.05 12.33
N ALA A 305 -16.35 18.14 11.38
CA ALA A 305 -15.50 16.94 11.19
C ALA A 305 -14.09 17.31 10.73
N TYR A 306 -13.91 18.23 9.77
CA TYR A 306 -12.58 18.72 9.38
C TYR A 306 -11.85 19.38 10.56
N ASN A 307 -12.56 20.15 11.40
CA ASN A 307 -11.97 20.73 12.62
C ASN A 307 -11.51 19.66 13.61
N THR A 308 -12.23 18.55 13.72
CA THR A 308 -11.81 17.42 14.55
C THR A 308 -10.54 16.76 14.00
N ALA A 309 -10.47 16.54 12.69
CA ALA A 309 -9.28 16.00 12.03
C ALA A 309 -8.02 16.83 12.32
N LYS A 310 -8.13 18.16 12.22
CA LYS A 310 -7.02 19.10 12.50
C LYS A 310 -6.45 19.05 13.91
N GLN A 311 -7.14 18.45 14.86
CA GLN A 311 -6.62 18.29 16.22
C GLN A 311 -5.63 17.14 16.34
N GLY A 312 -5.66 16.18 15.42
CA GLY A 312 -4.87 14.95 15.47
C GLY A 312 -3.91 14.75 14.30
N MET A 313 -3.96 15.63 13.29
CA MET A 313 -3.10 15.52 12.11
C MET A 313 -2.77 16.89 11.50
N ASP A 314 -1.75 16.91 10.65
CA ASP A 314 -1.36 18.10 9.90
C ASP A 314 -2.51 18.57 8.96
N TYR A 315 -2.48 19.85 8.63
CA TYR A 315 -3.47 20.48 7.74
C TYR A 315 -3.17 20.11 6.29
N ILE A 316 -3.71 18.96 5.85
CA ILE A 316 -3.50 18.42 4.50
C ILE A 316 -4.40 19.09 3.46
N TRP A 317 -4.03 18.94 2.19
CA TRP A 317 -4.73 19.51 1.04
C TRP A 317 -6.25 19.22 1.03
N ASP A 318 -6.66 18.00 1.35
CA ASP A 318 -8.09 17.62 1.38
C ASP A 318 -8.90 18.33 2.46
N ILE A 319 -8.30 18.63 3.61
CA ILE A 319 -8.96 19.42 4.65
C ILE A 319 -9.20 20.85 4.12
N TRP A 320 -8.15 21.47 3.58
CA TRP A 320 -8.22 22.84 3.06
C TRP A 320 -9.22 22.98 1.92
N THR A 321 -9.17 22.12 0.91
CA THR A 321 -10.10 22.16 -0.24
C THR A 321 -11.53 21.79 0.16
N GLY A 322 -11.68 20.88 1.12
CA GLY A 322 -12.98 20.52 1.70
C GLY A 322 -13.62 21.69 2.45
N GLU A 323 -12.84 22.41 3.28
CA GLU A 323 -13.31 23.63 3.96
C GLU A 323 -13.70 24.72 2.96
N LEU A 324 -12.86 24.95 1.92
CA LEU A 324 -13.21 25.90 0.84
C LEU A 324 -14.54 25.55 0.18
N THR A 325 -14.74 24.26 -0.14
CA THR A 325 -16.00 23.77 -0.70
C THR A 325 -17.18 24.11 0.23
N CYS A 326 -17.05 23.80 1.51
CA CYS A 326 -18.10 24.04 2.50
C CYS A 326 -18.41 25.52 2.63
N TYR A 327 -17.42 26.41 2.83
CA TYR A 327 -17.64 27.87 2.94
C TYR A 327 -18.29 28.45 1.69
N LYS A 328 -17.84 28.02 0.51
CA LYS A 328 -18.46 28.44 -0.76
C LYS A 328 -19.94 28.05 -0.84
N ARG A 329 -20.26 26.81 -0.48
CA ARG A 329 -21.63 26.28 -0.50
C ARG A 329 -22.55 26.95 0.55
N LEU A 330 -21.98 27.30 1.70
CA LEU A 330 -22.67 28.03 2.76
C LEU A 330 -22.82 29.55 2.44
N ARG A 331 -22.18 30.04 1.37
CA ARG A 331 -22.11 31.43 0.98
C ARG A 331 -21.41 32.32 2.03
N ASP A 332 -20.54 31.75 2.83
CA ASP A 332 -19.65 32.47 3.74
C ASP A 332 -18.45 33.02 2.96
N THR A 333 -18.67 34.10 2.25
CA THR A 333 -17.67 34.68 1.33
C THR A 333 -16.45 35.22 2.09
N GLU A 334 -16.62 35.72 3.29
CA GLU A 334 -15.52 36.26 4.10
C GLU A 334 -14.59 35.15 4.52
N THR A 335 -15.12 34.10 5.16
CA THR A 335 -14.31 32.95 5.61
C THR A 335 -13.71 32.17 4.43
N PHE A 336 -14.47 32.05 3.32
CA PHE A 336 -13.94 31.44 2.08
C PHE A 336 -12.69 32.17 1.58
N ASN A 337 -12.75 33.51 1.47
CA ASN A 337 -11.62 34.32 0.98
C ASN A 337 -10.41 34.22 1.92
N ASN A 338 -10.62 34.25 3.24
CA ASN A 338 -9.58 34.11 4.22
C ASN A 338 -8.93 32.72 4.14
N CYS A 339 -9.71 31.66 4.04
CA CYS A 339 -9.25 30.29 3.87
C CYS A 339 -8.48 30.12 2.55
N LEU A 340 -8.98 30.71 1.45
CA LEU A 340 -8.33 30.69 0.14
C LEU A 340 -6.94 31.35 0.18
N GLN A 341 -6.84 32.55 0.79
CA GLN A 341 -5.56 33.24 0.95
C GLN A 341 -4.54 32.48 1.83
N ALA A 342 -5.03 31.67 2.79
CA ALA A 342 -4.15 30.83 3.61
C ALA A 342 -3.37 29.82 2.75
N GLY A 343 -3.90 29.40 1.60
CA GLY A 343 -3.23 28.49 0.68
C GLY A 343 -1.85 28.96 0.19
N LYS A 344 -1.63 30.29 0.13
CA LYS A 344 -0.30 30.86 -0.18
C LYS A 344 0.76 30.44 0.83
N PHE A 345 0.39 30.48 2.10
CA PHE A 345 1.32 30.17 3.19
C PHE A 345 1.43 28.67 3.44
N LEU A 346 0.33 27.94 3.28
CA LEU A 346 0.29 26.49 3.57
C LEU A 346 0.94 25.67 2.46
N TYR A 347 0.72 26.06 1.19
CA TYR A 347 1.11 25.28 0.03
C TYR A 347 1.99 26.03 -0.97
N GLY A 348 2.42 27.25 -0.65
CA GLY A 348 3.27 28.05 -1.51
C GLY A 348 2.62 28.50 -2.82
N LEU A 349 1.26 28.59 -2.85
CA LEU A 349 0.52 28.94 -4.06
C LEU A 349 0.76 30.40 -4.46
N SER A 350 0.90 30.62 -5.76
CA SER A 350 1.01 31.96 -6.36
C SER A 350 -0.34 32.70 -6.35
N ASP A 351 -0.30 34.02 -6.57
CA ASP A 351 -1.51 34.83 -6.70
C ASP A 351 -2.41 34.39 -7.86
N ASP A 352 -1.82 33.93 -8.96
CA ASP A 352 -2.56 33.45 -10.13
C ASP A 352 -3.27 32.11 -9.83
N GLU A 353 -2.60 31.16 -9.14
CA GLU A 353 -3.20 29.91 -8.71
C GLU A 353 -4.36 30.13 -7.73
N ILE A 354 -4.19 31.02 -6.74
CA ILE A 354 -5.25 31.42 -5.81
C ILE A 354 -6.43 32.02 -6.55
N ALA A 355 -6.19 32.93 -7.52
CA ALA A 355 -7.25 33.54 -8.31
C ALA A 355 -7.98 32.52 -9.18
N ASP A 356 -7.25 31.54 -9.74
CA ASP A 356 -7.84 30.46 -10.54
C ASP A 356 -8.69 29.53 -9.68
N MET A 357 -8.20 29.13 -8.52
CA MET A 357 -8.97 28.34 -7.55
C MET A 357 -10.24 29.08 -7.11
N GLY A 358 -10.15 30.38 -6.81
CA GLY A 358 -11.31 31.16 -6.43
C GLY A 358 -12.41 31.21 -7.50
N ARG A 359 -12.06 31.08 -8.78
CA ARG A 359 -13.01 30.98 -9.91
C ARG A 359 -13.61 29.57 -10.03
N ASN A 360 -12.83 28.53 -9.75
CA ASN A 360 -13.21 27.12 -9.96
C ASN A 360 -14.04 26.52 -8.81
N PHE A 361 -13.92 27.03 -7.60
CA PHE A 361 -14.81 26.69 -6.49
C PHE A 361 -16.14 27.41 -6.62
#